data_21bad2e337eafb671b0eddc4126375b8
#
_entry.id   21bad2e337eafb671b0eddc4126375b8
#
_cell.length_a   1.000
_cell.length_b   1.000
_cell.length_c   1.000
_cell.angle_alpha   90.00
_cell.angle_beta   90.00
_cell.angle_gamma   90.00
#
_symmetry.space_group_name_H-M   'P 1'
#
loop_
_entity.id
_entity.type
_entity.pdbx_description
1 polymer ?
#
loop_
_entity_poly.entity_id
_entity_poly.type
_entity_poly.pdbx_seq_one_letter_code
_entity_poly.pdbx_strand_id
1 'polypeptide(L)'
;MKRININENKINIVFDIEDNGQIKLMHFSALPFNENDIWDEMYEKDHLGCFDIAQVEIAGLDRPCERHGTKYIVTAPGYRLKYKDLSDTRDNIGRLIKVTQYDEPTGIEVISTFRFYDGISI
;
A
#
# COMPACT_ATOMS: atom_id res chain seq x y z
N MET A 1 -6.32 -12.55 6.81
CA MET A 1 -6.19 -11.57 5.71
C MET A 1 -7.54 -10.97 5.36
N LYS A 2 -7.59 -9.69 5.12
CA LYS A 2 -8.80 -8.98 4.69
C LYS A 2 -8.53 -8.31 3.36
N ARG A 3 -9.39 -8.54 2.36
CA ARG A 3 -9.27 -7.93 1.04
C ARG A 3 -10.30 -6.82 0.87
N ILE A 4 -9.86 -5.69 0.36
CA ILE A 4 -10.69 -4.52 0.07
C ILE A 4 -10.62 -4.25 -1.43
N ASN A 5 -11.78 -4.26 -2.08
CA ASN A 5 -11.91 -3.98 -3.50
C ASN A 5 -12.58 -2.63 -3.69
N ILE A 6 -11.98 -1.79 -4.51
CA ILE A 6 -12.50 -0.47 -4.86
C ILE A 6 -12.60 -0.39 -6.37
N ASN A 7 -13.76 0.00 -6.84
CA ASN A 7 -14.01 0.23 -8.27
C ASN A 7 -14.57 1.63 -8.44
N GLU A 8 -13.85 2.47 -9.15
CA GLU A 8 -14.27 3.83 -9.43
C GLU A 8 -13.67 4.28 -10.77
N ASN A 9 -14.44 4.99 -11.59
CA ASN A 9 -14.01 5.53 -12.87
C ASN A 9 -13.34 4.48 -13.78
N LYS A 10 -13.85 3.24 -13.78
CA LYS A 10 -13.29 2.10 -14.51
C LYS A 10 -11.90 1.65 -14.02
N ILE A 11 -11.47 2.14 -12.88
CA ILE A 11 -10.24 1.70 -12.24
C ILE A 11 -10.57 0.72 -11.11
N ASN A 12 -9.85 -0.38 -11.06
CA ASN A 12 -9.96 -1.37 -9.99
C ASN A 12 -8.73 -1.27 -9.10
N ILE A 13 -8.95 -1.11 -7.80
CA ILE A 13 -7.89 -1.11 -6.80
C ILE A 13 -8.18 -2.24 -5.82
N VAL A 14 -7.17 -3.03 -5.52
CA VAL A 14 -7.27 -4.12 -4.54
C VAL A 14 -6.18 -3.95 -3.49
N PHE A 15 -6.62 -3.87 -2.23
CA PHE A 15 -5.74 -3.89 -1.08
C PHE A 15 -5.90 -5.19 -0.32
N ASP A 16 -4.81 -5.76 0.15
CA ASP A 16 -4.81 -6.86 1.12
C ASP A 16 -4.23 -6.38 2.44
N ILE A 17 -4.98 -6.60 3.52
CA ILE A 17 -4.49 -6.36 4.88
C ILE A 17 -4.10 -7.71 5.46
N GLU A 18 -2.81 -7.89 5.71
CA GLU A 18 -2.25 -9.13 6.22
C GLU A 18 -2.51 -9.29 7.72
N ASP A 19 -2.39 -10.54 8.20
CA ASP A 19 -2.58 -10.84 9.62
C ASP A 19 -1.53 -10.14 10.51
N ASN A 20 -0.35 -9.86 9.96
CA ASN A 20 0.70 -9.12 10.66
C ASN A 20 0.47 -7.59 10.68
N GLY A 21 -0.61 -7.11 10.08
CA GLY A 21 -0.98 -5.71 10.05
C GLY A 21 -0.46 -4.92 8.85
N GLN A 22 0.32 -5.52 7.97
CA GLN A 22 0.76 -4.85 6.75
C GLN A 22 -0.40 -4.71 5.78
N ILE A 23 -0.47 -3.58 5.07
CA ILE A 23 -1.40 -3.39 3.96
C ILE A 23 -0.61 -3.38 2.65
N LYS A 24 -1.10 -4.10 1.67
CA LYS A 24 -0.47 -4.27 0.37
C LYS A 24 -1.40 -3.80 -0.74
N LEU A 25 -0.84 -3.12 -1.73
CA LEU A 25 -1.54 -2.73 -2.95
C LEU A 25 -1.33 -3.85 -3.98
N MET A 26 -2.35 -4.68 -4.16
CA MET A 26 -2.24 -5.86 -5.01
C MET A 26 -2.57 -5.57 -6.47
N HIS A 27 -3.37 -4.55 -6.73
CA HIS A 27 -3.84 -4.24 -8.07
C HIS A 27 -4.25 -2.78 -8.18
N PHE A 28 -3.88 -2.16 -9.28
CA PHE A 28 -4.29 -0.81 -9.62
C PHE A 28 -4.32 -0.70 -11.15
N SER A 29 -5.47 -0.93 -11.75
CA SER A 29 -5.59 -0.88 -13.20
C SER A 29 -7.05 -0.84 -13.64
N ALA A 30 -7.28 -0.58 -14.93
CA ALA A 30 -8.60 -0.67 -15.54
C ALA A 30 -9.03 -2.12 -15.81
N LEU A 31 -8.10 -3.08 -15.70
CA LEU A 31 -8.38 -4.49 -15.91
C LEU A 31 -8.95 -5.12 -14.64
N PRO A 32 -9.73 -6.21 -14.76
CA PRO A 32 -10.18 -6.97 -13.60
C PRO A 32 -8.99 -7.57 -12.85
N PHE A 33 -9.10 -7.64 -11.53
CA PHE A 33 -8.10 -8.31 -10.71
C PHE A 33 -8.23 -9.83 -10.87
N ASN A 34 -7.11 -10.49 -11.12
CA ASN A 34 -7.04 -11.95 -11.20
C ASN A 34 -5.88 -12.42 -10.34
N GLU A 35 -6.19 -13.18 -9.28
CA GLU A 35 -5.18 -13.70 -8.36
C GLU A 35 -4.15 -14.59 -9.07
N ASN A 36 -4.52 -15.25 -10.15
CA ASN A 36 -3.61 -16.10 -10.91
C ASN A 36 -2.50 -15.32 -11.62
N ASP A 37 -2.64 -14.01 -11.75
CA ASP A 37 -1.62 -13.15 -12.34
C ASP A 37 -0.51 -12.80 -11.34
N ILE A 38 -0.69 -13.14 -10.07
CA ILE A 38 0.29 -12.92 -9.03
C ILE A 38 1.08 -14.21 -8.83
N TRP A 39 2.39 -14.12 -8.93
CA TRP A 39 3.25 -15.26 -8.65
C TRP A 39 3.26 -15.52 -7.14
N ASP A 40 2.88 -16.72 -6.73
CA ASP A 40 2.86 -17.10 -5.33
C ASP A 40 4.20 -16.86 -4.65
N GLU A 41 5.29 -17.20 -5.33
CA GLU A 41 6.64 -16.98 -4.83
C GLU A 41 6.92 -15.50 -4.56
N MET A 42 6.45 -14.62 -5.45
CA MET A 42 6.64 -13.18 -5.31
C MET A 42 5.86 -12.64 -4.13
N TYR A 43 4.64 -13.11 -3.94
CA TYR A 43 3.79 -12.69 -2.84
C TYR A 43 4.33 -13.19 -1.49
N GLU A 44 4.67 -14.47 -1.41
CA GLU A 44 5.17 -15.08 -0.18
C GLU A 44 6.53 -14.50 0.26
N LYS A 45 7.33 -14.08 -0.69
CA LYS A 45 8.65 -13.52 -0.45
C LYS A 45 8.71 -12.01 -0.59
N ASP A 46 7.61 -11.32 -0.33
CA ASP A 46 7.55 -9.87 -0.43
C ASP A 46 8.34 -9.17 0.70
N HIS A 47 9.55 -9.61 0.93
CA HIS A 47 10.46 -8.97 1.89
C HIS A 47 11.16 -7.74 1.29
N LEU A 48 11.01 -7.52 0.01
CA LEU A 48 11.55 -6.34 -0.68
C LEU A 48 10.51 -5.22 -0.83
N GLY A 49 9.31 -5.41 -0.29
CA GLY A 49 8.27 -4.40 -0.34
C GLY A 49 7.65 -4.20 -1.71
N CYS A 50 7.58 -5.24 -2.52
CA CYS A 50 7.06 -5.14 -3.89
C CYS A 50 5.61 -4.65 -3.95
N PHE A 51 4.84 -4.90 -2.90
CA PHE A 51 3.43 -4.53 -2.84
C PHE A 51 3.15 -3.41 -1.83
N ASP A 52 4.19 -2.81 -1.25
CA ASP A 52 4.02 -1.76 -0.27
C ASP A 52 3.44 -0.49 -0.89
N ILE A 53 2.51 0.16 -0.18
CA ILE A 53 1.94 1.42 -0.62
C ILE A 53 2.94 2.56 -0.41
N ALA A 54 3.71 2.49 0.67
CA ALA A 54 4.64 3.56 1.04
C ALA A 54 5.87 3.00 1.75
N GLN A 55 6.99 3.67 1.58
CA GLN A 55 8.22 3.42 2.32
C GLN A 55 8.62 4.70 3.06
N VAL A 56 9.22 4.54 4.23
CA VAL A 56 9.69 5.65 5.05
C VAL A 56 11.18 5.48 5.30
N GLU A 57 11.95 6.51 4.99
CA GLU A 57 13.38 6.54 5.26
C GLU A 57 13.67 7.61 6.31
N ILE A 58 14.37 7.22 7.38
CA ILE A 58 14.69 8.10 8.49
C ILE A 58 16.21 8.09 8.70
N ALA A 59 16.81 9.27 8.75
CA ALA A 59 18.23 9.38 9.01
C ALA A 59 18.59 8.76 10.37
N GLY A 60 19.61 7.91 10.39
CA GLY A 60 20.08 7.25 11.60
C GLY A 60 19.37 5.96 11.97
N LEU A 61 18.33 5.57 11.24
CA LEU A 61 17.66 4.28 11.44
C LEU A 61 18.15 3.25 10.42
N ASP A 62 18.34 2.03 10.89
CA ASP A 62 18.86 0.96 10.06
C ASP A 62 17.85 0.48 9.02
N ARG A 63 18.39 0.01 7.92
CA ARG A 63 17.66 -0.67 6.87
C ARG A 63 17.84 -2.17 7.04
N PRO A 64 16.76 -2.96 7.01
CA PRO A 64 16.88 -4.40 7.23
C PRO A 64 17.65 -5.13 6.14
N CYS A 65 17.76 -4.57 4.95
CA CYS A 65 18.47 -5.17 3.81
C CYS A 65 19.42 -4.17 3.20
N GLU A 66 20.53 -3.91 3.87
CA GLU A 66 21.53 -2.99 3.34
C GLU A 66 22.50 -3.74 2.44
N ARG A 67 22.22 -3.70 1.14
CA ARG A 67 23.04 -4.29 0.10
C ARG A 67 23.04 -3.43 -1.14
N HIS A 68 23.98 -3.71 -2.04
CA HIS A 68 24.03 -3.01 -3.33
C HIS A 68 22.71 -3.18 -4.08
N GLY A 69 22.12 -2.07 -4.49
CA GLY A 69 20.89 -2.03 -5.25
C GLY A 69 19.59 -2.15 -4.47
N THR A 70 19.64 -2.44 -3.15
CA THR A 70 18.43 -2.61 -2.34
C THR A 70 18.30 -1.65 -1.17
N LYS A 71 19.33 -0.89 -0.87
CA LYS A 71 19.42 -0.11 0.36
C LYS A 71 18.39 1.01 0.52
N TYR A 72 17.68 1.40 -0.52
CA TYR A 72 16.60 2.39 -0.45
C TYR A 72 15.24 1.81 -0.76
N ILE A 73 15.15 0.52 -0.99
CA ILE A 73 13.90 -0.16 -1.32
C ILE A 73 13.15 -0.60 -0.08
N VAL A 74 13.88 -1.13 0.90
CA VAL A 74 13.31 -1.60 2.16
C VAL A 74 14.01 -0.89 3.31
N THR A 75 13.22 -0.22 4.15
CA THR A 75 13.69 0.44 5.36
C THR A 75 13.07 -0.21 6.58
N ALA A 76 13.73 -0.10 7.75
CA ALA A 76 13.16 -0.64 8.99
C ALA A 76 11.79 0.02 9.31
N PRO A 77 11.66 1.36 9.31
CA PRO A 77 10.34 1.97 9.56
C PRO A 77 9.32 1.63 8.48
N GLY A 78 9.70 1.61 7.22
CA GLY A 78 8.79 1.26 6.12
C GLY A 78 8.27 -0.17 6.24
N TYR A 79 9.15 -1.10 6.56
CA TYR A 79 8.77 -2.51 6.73
C TYR A 79 7.84 -2.71 7.94
N ARG A 80 8.00 -1.90 8.99
CA ARG A 80 7.17 -1.98 10.20
C ARG A 80 5.83 -1.26 10.08
N LEU A 81 5.59 -0.50 9.02
CA LEU A 81 4.33 0.22 8.86
C LEU A 81 3.15 -0.73 8.97
N LYS A 82 2.21 -0.39 9.85
CA LYS A 82 0.99 -1.18 10.09
C LYS A 82 -0.23 -0.40 9.64
N TYR A 83 -1.18 -1.11 9.10
CA TYR A 83 -2.50 -0.58 8.78
C TYR A 83 -3.18 -0.07 10.04
N LYS A 84 -3.71 1.14 9.98
CA LYS A 84 -4.48 1.73 11.06
C LYS A 84 -5.93 1.95 10.65
N ASP A 85 -6.14 2.57 9.51
CA ASP A 85 -7.48 2.93 9.06
C ASP A 85 -7.53 3.15 7.55
N LEU A 86 -8.73 2.95 7.01
CA LEU A 86 -9.04 3.30 5.63
C LEU A 86 -10.37 4.07 5.63
N SER A 87 -10.35 5.32 5.17
CA SER A 87 -11.54 6.11 5.01
C SER A 87 -11.91 6.20 3.52
N ASP A 88 -13.20 6.17 3.24
CA ASP A 88 -13.76 6.20 1.91
C ASP A 88 -14.93 7.18 1.91
N THR A 89 -14.73 8.34 1.33
CA THR A 89 -15.72 9.43 1.33
C THR A 89 -15.94 9.96 -0.06
N ARG A 90 -17.09 10.64 -0.25
CA ARG A 90 -17.42 11.34 -1.48
C ARG A 90 -17.72 12.80 -1.19
N ASP A 91 -17.30 13.64 -2.11
CA ASP A 91 -17.64 15.05 -2.11
C ASP A 91 -18.13 15.47 -3.51
N ASN A 92 -18.26 16.77 -3.76
CA ASN A 92 -18.73 17.28 -5.04
C ASN A 92 -17.72 17.14 -6.19
N ILE A 93 -16.50 16.74 -5.90
CA ILE A 93 -15.44 16.53 -6.91
C ILE A 93 -15.38 15.06 -7.31
N GLY A 94 -15.56 14.15 -6.36
CA GLY A 94 -15.51 12.72 -6.59
C GLY A 94 -15.28 11.93 -5.30
N ARG A 95 -14.60 10.80 -5.43
CA ARG A 95 -14.33 9.88 -4.32
C ARG A 95 -12.92 10.10 -3.77
N LEU A 96 -12.81 10.06 -2.45
CA LEU A 96 -11.54 10.22 -1.75
C LEU A 96 -11.31 9.03 -0.81
N ILE A 97 -10.23 8.32 -1.04
CA ILE A 97 -9.82 7.19 -0.20
C ILE A 97 -8.50 7.53 0.46
N LYS A 98 -8.43 7.37 1.77
CA LYS A 98 -7.22 7.58 2.55
C LYS A 98 -6.88 6.32 3.30
N VAL A 99 -5.66 5.84 3.13
CA VAL A 99 -5.11 4.71 3.88
C VAL A 99 -4.10 5.26 4.86
N THR A 100 -4.32 4.99 6.14
CA THR A 100 -3.42 5.42 7.20
C THR A 100 -2.62 4.23 7.71
N GLN A 101 -1.31 4.39 7.72
CA GLN A 101 -0.36 3.43 8.27
C GLN A 101 0.46 4.12 9.36
N TYR A 102 0.99 3.36 10.31
CA TYR A 102 1.82 3.91 11.36
C TYR A 102 2.99 3.00 11.71
N ASP A 103 4.07 3.62 12.20
CA ASP A 103 5.22 2.93 12.78
C ASP A 103 5.27 3.26 14.27
N GLU A 104 4.95 2.29 15.11
CA GLU A 104 4.84 2.51 16.56
C GLU A 104 6.15 3.01 17.19
N PRO A 105 7.33 2.40 16.90
CA PRO A 105 8.57 2.86 17.53
C PRO A 105 8.92 4.31 17.27
N THR A 106 8.58 4.85 16.10
CA THR A 106 8.92 6.23 15.73
C THR A 106 7.77 7.20 15.89
N GLY A 107 6.53 6.70 16.01
CA GLY A 107 5.33 7.52 16.05
C GLY A 107 4.94 8.14 14.71
N ILE A 108 5.54 7.69 13.62
CA ILE A 108 5.25 8.22 12.28
C ILE A 108 3.95 7.64 11.76
N GLU A 109 3.09 8.51 11.24
CA GLU A 109 1.92 8.11 10.45
C GLU A 109 2.13 8.48 9.00
N VAL A 110 1.75 7.58 8.09
CA VAL A 110 1.75 7.82 6.65
C VAL A 110 0.31 7.74 6.16
N ILE A 111 -0.15 8.79 5.50
CA ILE A 111 -1.49 8.83 4.91
C ILE A 111 -1.32 8.84 3.40
N SER A 112 -1.74 7.75 2.77
CA SER A 112 -1.74 7.61 1.31
C SER A 112 -3.13 7.96 0.80
N THR A 113 -3.22 8.92 -0.10
CA THR A 113 -4.48 9.46 -0.60
C THR A 113 -4.69 9.06 -2.05
N PHE A 114 -5.87 8.49 -2.34
CA PHE A 114 -6.31 8.15 -3.68
C PHE A 114 -7.53 9.01 -3.99
N ARG A 115 -7.37 9.94 -4.92
CA ARG A 115 -8.45 10.85 -5.29
C ARG A 115 -8.98 10.50 -6.68
N PHE A 116 -10.26 10.22 -6.77
CA PHE A 116 -10.97 10.03 -8.03
C PHE A 116 -11.79 11.28 -8.34
N TYR A 117 -11.68 11.74 -9.57
CA TYR A 117 -12.44 12.89 -10.06
C TYR A 117 -13.60 12.38 -10.93
N ASP A 118 -14.80 12.88 -10.65
CA ASP A 118 -15.99 12.46 -11.41
C ASP A 118 -15.82 12.72 -12.90
N GLY A 119 -16.15 11.72 -13.72
CA GLY A 119 -16.05 11.81 -15.17
C GLY A 119 -14.66 11.60 -15.76
N ILE A 120 -13.65 11.33 -14.94
CA ILE A 120 -12.28 11.08 -15.37
C ILE A 120 -11.89 9.65 -15.04
N SER A 121 -11.38 8.91 -16.03
CA SER A 121 -11.03 7.48 -15.91
C SER A 121 -9.66 7.26 -15.26
N ILE A 122 -9.27 8.08 -14.31
CA ILE A 122 -8.02 7.91 -13.61
C ILE A 122 -8.12 8.41 -12.17
#